data_e326ddc14801f421e6506e5f34d7e2c1
#
_entry.id   e326ddc14801f421e6506e5f34d7e2c1
#
_cell.length_a   1.000
_cell.length_b   1.000
_cell.length_c   1.000
_cell.angle_alpha   90.00
_cell.angle_beta   90.00
_cell.angle_gamma   90.00
#
_symmetry.space_group_name_H-M   'P 1'
#
loop_
_entity.id
_entity.type
_entity.pdbx_description
1 polymer ?
#
loop_
_entity_poly.entity_id
_entity_poly.type
_entity_poly.pdbx_seq_one_letter_code
_entity_poly.pdbx_strand_id
1 'polypeptide(L)'
;VLLGTCTGISFVDSTPLCVCRNQRILIHKTFEGLAERGRCSMGWFFGFKLHLIINDKGEILNFMFTPGNVDDREPLKQGRFLENIKGKLCADKGYIGQALFENLFLNGIQLVTKVKNNMRNSLMSIADKILLRKRALIETVNDELKNIAQIEHSRHRSFSNFIANSLSAIAAYCFFEKKPAIDV
;
A
#
# COMPACT_ATOMS: atom_id res chain seq x y z
N VAL A 1 11.62 -16.78 -7.08
CA VAL A 1 11.24 -15.37 -6.90
C VAL A 1 10.02 -15.36 -6.00
N LEU A 2 10.05 -14.62 -4.89
CA LEU A 2 8.99 -14.64 -3.88
C LEU A 2 7.82 -13.72 -4.28
N LEU A 3 8.12 -12.62 -4.98
CA LEU A 3 7.14 -11.64 -5.43
C LEU A 3 6.51 -12.03 -6.78
N GLY A 4 5.29 -11.56 -7.01
CA GLY A 4 4.55 -11.79 -8.24
C GLY A 4 5.11 -11.05 -9.46
N THR A 5 4.48 -11.23 -10.59
CA THR A 5 4.82 -10.55 -11.84
C THR A 5 3.71 -9.60 -12.28
N CYS A 6 4.08 -8.48 -12.89
CA CYS A 6 3.11 -7.50 -13.38
C CYS A 6 2.31 -8.05 -14.57
N THR A 7 1.00 -8.04 -14.45
CA THR A 7 0.04 -8.52 -15.47
C THR A 7 -0.49 -7.38 -16.35
N GLY A 8 -0.09 -6.14 -16.10
CA GLY A 8 -0.61 -4.94 -16.76
C GLY A 8 -1.74 -4.25 -15.99
N ILE A 9 -2.27 -4.89 -14.94
CA ILE A 9 -3.24 -4.31 -14.01
C ILE A 9 -2.67 -4.46 -12.60
N SER A 10 -2.54 -3.34 -11.90
CA SER A 10 -2.01 -3.30 -10.54
C SER A 10 -2.86 -2.40 -9.65
N PHE A 11 -2.81 -2.67 -8.36
CA PHE A 11 -3.49 -1.89 -7.32
C PHE A 11 -2.46 -1.42 -6.31
N VAL A 12 -2.57 -0.16 -5.88
CA VAL A 12 -1.71 0.43 -4.85
C VAL A 12 -2.54 0.94 -3.70
N ASP A 13 -2.08 0.68 -2.49
CA ASP A 13 -2.67 1.20 -1.26
C ASP A 13 -1.62 1.31 -0.16
N SER A 14 -1.94 2.05 0.91
CA SER A 14 -1.15 2.13 2.12
C SER A 14 -1.96 1.70 3.33
N THR A 15 -1.36 0.91 4.21
CA THR A 15 -1.97 0.51 5.47
C THR A 15 -1.10 0.91 6.66
N PRO A 16 -1.69 1.47 7.75
CA PRO A 16 -0.92 1.79 8.95
C PRO A 16 -0.47 0.52 9.67
N LEU A 17 0.74 0.54 10.19
CA LEU A 17 1.30 -0.43 11.12
C LEU A 17 1.58 0.26 12.45
N CYS A 18 0.69 0.06 13.42
CA CYS A 18 0.77 0.71 14.72
C CYS A 18 1.79 0.00 15.60
N VAL A 19 2.73 0.75 16.18
CA VAL A 19 3.77 0.17 17.06
C VAL A 19 3.44 0.31 18.53
N CYS A 20 2.55 1.24 18.90
CA CYS A 20 2.00 1.36 20.25
C CYS A 20 0.68 2.13 20.25
N ARG A 21 -0.06 2.05 21.36
CA ARG A 21 -1.25 2.88 21.59
C ARG A 21 -0.85 4.35 21.73
N ASN A 22 -1.69 5.27 21.24
CA ASN A 22 -1.42 6.72 21.27
C ASN A 22 -1.06 7.27 22.66
N GLN A 23 -1.64 6.72 23.72
CA GLN A 23 -1.37 7.08 25.11
C GLN A 23 0.07 6.76 25.56
N ARG A 24 0.76 5.87 24.85
CA ARG A 24 2.11 5.39 25.20
C ARG A 24 3.22 6.02 24.39
N ILE A 25 2.93 6.93 23.46
CA ILE A 25 3.92 7.48 22.53
C ILE A 25 5.10 8.12 23.29
N LEU A 26 4.81 8.92 24.32
CA LEU A 26 5.85 9.64 25.07
C LEU A 26 6.81 8.74 25.89
N ILE A 27 6.38 7.52 26.20
CA ILE A 27 7.18 6.55 26.96
C ILE A 27 7.74 5.43 26.07
N HIS A 28 7.41 5.45 24.77
CA HIS A 28 7.80 4.40 23.83
C HIS A 28 9.14 4.75 23.17
N LYS A 29 10.25 4.25 23.76
CA LYS A 29 11.61 4.57 23.29
C LYS A 29 12.10 3.71 22.12
N THR A 30 11.51 2.52 21.91
CA THR A 30 12.02 1.53 20.93
C THR A 30 12.06 2.08 19.49
N PHE A 31 11.12 2.93 19.12
CA PHE A 31 11.01 3.51 17.77
C PHE A 31 11.13 5.04 17.77
N GLU A 32 11.73 5.60 18.82
CA GLU A 32 12.02 7.02 18.89
C GLU A 32 12.92 7.46 17.71
N GLY A 33 12.53 8.53 17.02
CA GLY A 33 13.23 9.00 15.81
C GLY A 33 13.04 8.15 14.54
N LEU A 34 12.31 7.04 14.61
CA LEU A 34 12.03 6.16 13.46
C LEU A 34 10.56 6.13 13.10
N ALA A 35 9.68 5.94 14.10
CA ALA A 35 8.24 5.94 13.90
C ALA A 35 7.69 7.35 14.08
N GLU A 36 6.61 7.66 13.36
CA GLU A 36 5.98 8.98 13.40
C GLU A 36 4.46 8.87 13.56
N ARG A 37 3.85 9.99 14.00
CA ARG A 37 2.40 10.10 14.04
C ARG A 37 1.85 10.26 12.62
N GLY A 38 0.95 9.36 12.25
CA GLY A 38 0.18 9.42 11.01
C GLY A 38 -1.31 9.53 11.28
N ARG A 39 -2.06 9.83 10.23
CA ARG A 39 -3.53 9.84 10.24
C ARG A 39 -4.06 8.88 9.20
N CYS A 40 -5.04 8.07 9.60
CA CYS A 40 -5.78 7.19 8.69
C CYS A 40 -7.29 7.39 8.89
N SER A 41 -8.12 6.65 8.17
CA SER A 41 -9.59 6.69 8.30
C SER A 41 -10.09 6.39 9.72
N MET A 42 -9.36 5.59 10.49
CA MET A 42 -9.67 5.22 11.86
C MET A 42 -9.16 6.24 12.90
N GLY A 43 -8.48 7.31 12.47
CA GLY A 43 -7.94 8.35 13.36
C GLY A 43 -6.42 8.44 13.34
N TRP A 44 -5.84 8.93 14.46
CA TRP A 44 -4.41 9.07 14.63
C TRP A 44 -3.77 7.77 15.09
N PHE A 45 -2.61 7.43 14.55
CA PHE A 45 -1.77 6.31 14.96
C PHE A 45 -0.32 6.75 15.11
N PHE A 46 0.49 5.95 15.80
CA PHE A 46 1.94 6.10 15.86
C PHE A 46 2.61 4.83 15.36
N GLY A 47 3.46 4.96 14.35
CA GLY A 47 4.10 3.82 13.72
C GLY A 47 4.62 4.10 12.32
N PHE A 48 4.42 3.12 11.47
CA PHE A 48 4.83 3.12 10.07
C PHE A 48 3.63 2.96 9.16
N LYS A 49 3.83 3.21 7.87
CA LYS A 49 2.91 2.79 6.79
C LYS A 49 3.58 1.71 5.97
N LEU A 50 2.83 0.68 5.66
CA LEU A 50 3.17 -0.28 4.63
C LEU A 50 2.46 0.13 3.34
N HIS A 51 3.24 0.47 2.32
CA HIS A 51 2.76 0.70 0.97
C HIS A 51 2.90 -0.58 0.18
N LEU A 52 1.84 -1.02 -0.49
CA LEU A 52 1.80 -2.24 -1.29
C LEU A 52 1.42 -1.92 -2.72
N ILE A 53 2.02 -2.65 -3.66
CA ILE A 53 1.52 -2.82 -5.03
C ILE A 53 1.24 -4.31 -5.23
N ILE A 54 0.03 -4.62 -5.67
CA ILE A 54 -0.37 -5.99 -6.00
C ILE A 54 -0.87 -6.05 -7.44
N ASN A 55 -0.87 -7.25 -8.04
CA ASN A 55 -1.52 -7.49 -9.33
C ASN A 55 -3.00 -7.94 -9.15
N ASP A 56 -3.67 -8.23 -10.24
CA ASP A 56 -5.06 -8.72 -10.31
C ASP A 56 -5.27 -10.11 -9.70
N LYS A 57 -4.18 -10.86 -9.48
CA LYS A 57 -4.16 -12.16 -8.82
C LYS A 57 -3.86 -12.08 -7.32
N GLY A 58 -3.84 -10.86 -6.75
CA GLY A 58 -3.51 -10.65 -5.34
C GLY A 58 -2.04 -10.90 -4.96
N GLU A 59 -1.16 -11.09 -5.95
CA GLU A 59 0.26 -11.28 -5.68
C GLU A 59 0.93 -9.93 -5.41
N ILE A 60 1.77 -9.87 -4.37
CA ILE A 60 2.55 -8.66 -4.05
C ILE A 60 3.64 -8.48 -5.12
N LEU A 61 3.61 -7.34 -5.79
CA LEU A 61 4.62 -6.94 -6.79
C LEU A 61 5.76 -6.17 -6.15
N ASN A 62 5.43 -5.26 -5.25
CA ASN A 62 6.39 -4.47 -4.50
C ASN A 62 5.81 -3.96 -3.19
N PHE A 63 6.67 -3.61 -2.25
CA PHE A 63 6.28 -3.03 -0.97
C PHE A 63 7.34 -2.03 -0.46
N MET A 64 6.89 -1.10 0.38
CA MET A 64 7.76 -0.11 1.01
C MET A 64 7.24 0.26 2.40
N PHE A 65 8.15 0.43 3.37
CA PHE A 65 7.82 0.97 4.68
C PHE A 65 8.23 2.44 4.74
N THR A 66 7.35 3.27 5.28
CA THR A 66 7.65 4.69 5.58
C THR A 66 7.22 5.03 7.00
N PRO A 67 7.77 6.08 7.63
CA PRO A 67 7.18 6.65 8.84
C PRO A 67 5.72 7.05 8.64
N GLY A 68 4.92 7.03 9.70
CA GLY A 68 3.46 7.21 9.63
C GLY A 68 3.01 8.57 9.07
N ASN A 69 3.84 9.62 9.15
CA ASN A 69 3.55 10.97 8.66
C ASN A 69 3.80 11.16 7.16
N VAL A 70 4.45 10.22 6.48
CA VAL A 70 4.78 10.34 5.06
C VAL A 70 3.50 10.27 4.21
N ASP A 71 3.40 11.14 3.21
CA ASP A 71 2.28 11.14 2.25
C ASP A 71 2.27 9.85 1.41
N ASP A 72 1.09 9.28 1.17
CA ASP A 72 0.95 8.01 0.45
C ASP A 72 1.43 8.06 -1.01
N ARG A 73 1.58 9.27 -1.57
CA ARG A 73 2.10 9.51 -2.92
C ARG A 73 3.64 9.48 -3.01
N GLU A 74 4.34 9.65 -1.87
CA GLU A 74 5.81 9.74 -1.88
C GLU A 74 6.49 8.48 -2.44
N PRO A 75 6.07 7.24 -2.07
CA PRO A 75 6.64 6.04 -2.66
C PRO A 75 6.49 5.98 -4.19
N LEU A 76 5.38 6.49 -4.74
CA LEU A 76 5.15 6.49 -6.19
C LEU A 76 6.04 7.48 -6.96
N LYS A 77 6.75 8.37 -6.29
CA LYS A 77 7.77 9.24 -6.88
C LYS A 77 9.13 8.56 -6.95
N GLN A 78 9.30 7.43 -6.28
CA GLN A 78 10.54 6.68 -6.22
C GLN A 78 10.54 5.56 -7.26
N GLY A 79 11.42 5.63 -8.26
CA GLY A 79 11.49 4.66 -9.35
C GLY A 79 11.64 3.22 -8.88
N ARG A 80 12.35 2.98 -7.76
CA ARG A 80 12.54 1.65 -7.19
C ARG A 80 11.22 0.99 -6.74
N PHE A 81 10.25 1.76 -6.23
CA PHE A 81 8.95 1.25 -5.82
C PHE A 81 8.06 0.88 -7.01
N LEU A 82 8.32 1.49 -8.17
CA LEU A 82 7.59 1.25 -9.42
C LEU A 82 8.37 0.33 -10.38
N GLU A 83 9.48 -0.23 -9.94
CA GLU A 83 10.29 -1.11 -10.77
C GLU A 83 9.48 -2.30 -11.29
N ASN A 84 9.54 -2.53 -12.59
CA ASN A 84 8.77 -3.57 -13.31
C ASN A 84 7.24 -3.41 -13.31
N ILE A 85 6.70 -2.27 -12.85
CA ILE A 85 5.27 -1.97 -12.93
C ILE A 85 4.98 -1.28 -14.28
N LYS A 86 3.96 -1.77 -14.99
CA LYS A 86 3.51 -1.23 -16.29
C LYS A 86 1.99 -1.33 -16.41
N GLY A 87 1.42 -0.54 -17.32
CA GLY A 87 0.00 -0.58 -17.62
C GLY A 87 -0.84 0.22 -16.61
N LYS A 88 -1.95 -0.31 -16.13
CA LYS A 88 -2.89 0.42 -15.27
C LYS A 88 -2.55 0.23 -13.79
N LEU A 89 -2.43 1.34 -13.06
CA LEU A 89 -2.26 1.37 -11.61
C LEU A 89 -3.49 1.99 -10.97
N CYS A 90 -4.32 1.18 -10.32
CA CYS A 90 -5.53 1.62 -9.64
C CYS A 90 -5.22 2.06 -8.21
N ALA A 91 -5.66 3.26 -7.84
CA ALA A 91 -5.39 3.84 -6.53
C ALA A 91 -6.63 4.56 -5.96
N ASP A 92 -6.58 4.88 -4.65
CA ASP A 92 -7.61 5.70 -4.02
C ASP A 92 -7.48 7.19 -4.38
N LYS A 93 -8.49 7.98 -4.02
CA LYS A 93 -8.54 9.46 -4.22
C LYS A 93 -7.37 10.20 -3.56
N GLY A 94 -6.74 9.62 -2.54
CA GLY A 94 -5.56 10.17 -1.88
C GLY A 94 -4.35 10.30 -2.82
N TYR A 95 -4.28 9.49 -3.85
CA TYR A 95 -3.16 9.46 -4.81
C TYR A 95 -3.29 10.47 -5.95
N ILE A 96 -4.34 11.30 -5.97
CA ILE A 96 -4.53 12.31 -7.03
C ILE A 96 -3.49 13.41 -6.92
N GLY A 97 -2.77 13.66 -8.01
CA GLY A 97 -1.81 14.75 -8.16
C GLY A 97 -1.38 14.89 -9.61
N GLN A 98 -1.44 16.12 -10.17
CA GLN A 98 -1.12 16.34 -11.58
C GLN A 98 0.31 15.92 -11.91
N ALA A 99 1.29 16.39 -11.16
CA ALA A 99 2.70 16.06 -11.37
C ALA A 99 2.98 14.55 -11.20
N LEU A 100 2.27 13.87 -10.28
CA LEU A 100 2.38 12.42 -10.11
C LEU A 100 1.82 11.70 -11.33
N PHE A 101 0.66 12.11 -11.83
CA PHE A 101 0.03 11.53 -13.02
C PHE A 101 0.95 11.62 -14.24
N GLU A 102 1.51 12.82 -14.49
CA GLU A 102 2.41 13.05 -15.61
C GLU A 102 3.69 12.20 -15.53
N ASN A 103 4.28 12.13 -14.34
CA ASN A 103 5.48 11.32 -14.11
C ASN A 103 5.19 9.83 -14.35
N LEU A 104 4.10 9.30 -13.81
CA LEU A 104 3.71 7.90 -14.00
C LEU A 104 3.44 7.60 -15.48
N PHE A 105 2.74 8.50 -16.17
CA PHE A 105 2.41 8.34 -17.59
C PHE A 105 3.68 8.28 -18.47
N LEU A 106 4.66 9.12 -18.21
CA LEU A 106 5.96 9.10 -18.89
C LEU A 106 6.72 7.77 -18.68
N ASN A 107 6.47 7.11 -17.56
CA ASN A 107 7.04 5.79 -17.24
C ASN A 107 6.17 4.61 -17.72
N GLY A 108 5.15 4.86 -18.55
CA GLY A 108 4.27 3.81 -19.09
C GLY A 108 3.24 3.28 -18.09
N ILE A 109 2.94 4.04 -17.02
CA ILE A 109 1.96 3.69 -15.99
C ILE A 109 0.77 4.64 -16.08
N GLN A 110 -0.41 4.13 -16.37
CA GLN A 110 -1.65 4.86 -16.34
C GLN A 110 -2.26 4.82 -14.94
N LEU A 111 -2.20 5.93 -14.20
CA LEU A 111 -2.85 6.04 -12.89
C LEU A 111 -4.37 6.16 -13.05
N VAL A 112 -5.12 5.23 -12.45
CA VAL A 112 -6.58 5.20 -12.46
C VAL A 112 -7.09 5.44 -11.04
N THR A 113 -7.80 6.57 -10.82
CA THR A 113 -8.36 6.94 -9.52
C THR A 113 -9.80 7.42 -9.66
N LYS A 114 -10.59 7.34 -8.60
CA LYS A 114 -11.91 8.00 -8.55
C LYS A 114 -11.71 9.52 -8.59
N VAL A 115 -12.49 10.20 -9.41
CA VAL A 115 -12.51 11.67 -9.49
C VAL A 115 -13.04 12.25 -8.17
N LYS A 116 -12.44 13.33 -7.67
CA LYS A 116 -12.97 14.09 -6.52
C LYS A 116 -14.20 14.90 -6.97
N ASN A 117 -15.16 15.12 -6.06
CA ASN A 117 -16.41 15.82 -6.37
C ASN A 117 -16.21 17.25 -6.92
N ASN A 118 -15.10 17.89 -6.61
CA ASN A 118 -14.73 19.25 -7.05
C ASN A 118 -13.80 19.27 -8.28
N MET A 119 -13.54 18.13 -8.92
CA MET A 119 -12.76 18.07 -10.15
C MET A 119 -13.70 18.02 -11.36
N ARG A 120 -13.23 18.58 -12.49
CA ARG A 120 -13.95 18.44 -13.78
C ARG A 120 -14.14 16.95 -14.08
N ASN A 121 -15.37 16.56 -14.41
CA ASN A 121 -15.66 15.19 -14.84
C ASN A 121 -14.84 14.87 -16.09
N SER A 122 -13.85 14.00 -15.95
CA SER A 122 -13.21 13.40 -17.11
C SER A 122 -13.99 12.13 -17.49
N LEU A 123 -14.17 11.91 -18.77
CA LEU A 123 -14.79 10.69 -19.29
C LEU A 123 -13.89 9.50 -18.94
N MET A 124 -14.32 8.71 -17.97
CA MET A 124 -13.66 7.47 -17.58
C MET A 124 -14.26 6.31 -18.33
N SER A 125 -13.45 5.44 -18.90
CA SER A 125 -13.91 4.22 -19.57
C SER A 125 -14.71 3.32 -18.61
N ILE A 126 -15.62 2.52 -19.15
CA ILE A 126 -16.39 1.54 -18.37
C ILE A 126 -15.43 0.54 -17.72
N ALA A 127 -14.40 0.11 -18.44
CA ALA A 127 -13.37 -0.81 -17.93
C ALA A 127 -12.66 -0.22 -16.70
N ASP A 128 -12.26 1.06 -16.73
CA ASP A 128 -11.60 1.70 -15.59
C ASP A 128 -12.53 1.85 -14.39
N LYS A 129 -13.82 2.10 -14.61
CA LYS A 129 -14.83 2.11 -13.54
C LYS A 129 -14.98 0.74 -12.88
N ILE A 130 -14.93 -0.34 -13.66
CA ILE A 130 -14.97 -1.71 -13.14
C ILE A 130 -13.72 -2.00 -12.31
N LEU A 131 -12.53 -1.67 -12.82
CA LEU A 131 -11.26 -1.85 -12.10
C LEU A 131 -11.25 -1.10 -10.76
N LEU A 132 -11.75 0.14 -10.72
CA LEU A 132 -11.85 0.92 -9.48
C LEU A 132 -12.81 0.31 -8.45
N ARG A 133 -13.85 -0.41 -8.88
CA ARG A 133 -14.71 -1.17 -7.95
C ARG A 133 -13.98 -2.39 -7.40
N LYS A 134 -13.17 -3.05 -8.25
CA LYS A 134 -12.36 -4.22 -7.87
C LYS A 134 -11.14 -3.86 -6.99
N ARG A 135 -10.87 -2.58 -6.72
CA ARG A 135 -9.80 -2.12 -5.81
C ARG A 135 -9.94 -2.69 -4.38
N ALA A 136 -11.13 -3.11 -3.96
CA ALA A 136 -11.32 -3.83 -2.70
C ALA A 136 -10.38 -5.05 -2.55
N LEU A 137 -9.83 -5.57 -3.65
CA LEU A 137 -8.83 -6.65 -3.64
C LEU A 137 -7.63 -6.30 -2.74
N ILE A 138 -7.05 -5.10 -2.88
CA ILE A 138 -5.89 -4.71 -2.07
C ILE A 138 -6.25 -4.50 -0.60
N GLU A 139 -7.49 -4.11 -0.31
CA GLU A 139 -8.00 -4.02 1.06
C GLU A 139 -8.06 -5.42 1.70
N THR A 140 -8.51 -6.44 0.94
CA THR A 140 -8.49 -7.84 1.37
C THR A 140 -7.06 -8.34 1.62
N VAL A 141 -6.11 -8.03 0.74
CA VAL A 141 -4.69 -8.40 0.92
C VAL A 141 -4.12 -7.75 2.19
N ASN A 142 -4.42 -6.47 2.43
CA ASN A 142 -4.01 -5.77 3.65
C ASN A 142 -4.61 -6.42 4.91
N ASP A 143 -5.87 -6.86 4.83
CA ASP A 143 -6.56 -7.53 5.93
C ASP A 143 -5.94 -8.91 6.21
N GLU A 144 -5.64 -9.71 5.19
CA GLU A 144 -4.95 -11.00 5.33
C GLU A 144 -3.55 -10.84 5.91
N LEU A 145 -2.79 -9.84 5.49
CA LEU A 145 -1.48 -9.53 6.09
C LEU A 145 -1.59 -9.20 7.57
N LYS A 146 -2.63 -8.48 7.99
CA LYS A 146 -2.82 -8.11 9.40
C LYS A 146 -3.38 -9.26 10.24
N ASN A 147 -4.40 -9.95 9.76
CA ASN A 147 -5.17 -10.89 10.57
C ASN A 147 -4.68 -12.34 10.44
N ILE A 148 -4.15 -12.74 9.28
CA ILE A 148 -3.63 -14.11 9.06
C ILE A 148 -2.11 -14.13 9.24
N ALA A 149 -1.38 -13.31 8.48
CA ALA A 149 0.08 -13.24 8.57
C ALA A 149 0.59 -12.44 9.79
N GLN A 150 -0.30 -11.77 10.52
CA GLN A 150 -0.06 -11.08 11.79
C GLN A 150 1.06 -10.03 11.76
N ILE A 151 1.18 -9.28 10.67
CA ILE A 151 2.24 -8.28 10.49
C ILE A 151 2.27 -7.21 11.59
N GLU A 152 1.13 -6.93 12.24
CA GLU A 152 0.96 -5.87 13.24
C GLU A 152 0.86 -6.39 14.69
N HIS A 153 0.71 -7.70 14.92
CA HIS A 153 0.34 -8.26 16.24
C HIS A 153 1.51 -8.50 17.20
N SER A 154 2.73 -8.21 16.79
CA SER A 154 3.93 -8.46 17.60
C SER A 154 4.39 -7.22 18.38
N ARG A 155 4.81 -7.41 19.65
CA ARG A 155 5.46 -6.36 20.44
C ARG A 155 6.96 -6.39 20.21
N HIS A 156 7.42 -5.51 19.33
CA HIS A 156 8.83 -5.46 18.99
C HIS A 156 9.65 -4.71 20.03
N ARG A 157 10.82 -5.28 20.37
CA ARG A 157 11.80 -4.66 21.28
C ARG A 157 12.93 -3.93 20.55
N SER A 158 12.99 -4.03 19.23
CA SER A 158 13.94 -3.33 18.37
C SER A 158 13.35 -3.12 16.98
N PHE A 159 13.91 -2.15 16.24
CA PHE A 159 13.54 -1.91 14.85
C PHE A 159 13.88 -3.10 13.96
N SER A 160 15.03 -3.77 14.18
CA SER A 160 15.39 -4.96 13.41
C SER A 160 14.38 -6.09 13.55
N ASN A 161 13.85 -6.32 14.76
CA ASN A 161 12.80 -7.31 14.99
C ASN A 161 11.48 -6.93 14.32
N PHE A 162 11.15 -5.63 14.30
CA PHE A 162 9.97 -5.15 13.55
C PHE A 162 10.11 -5.44 12.06
N ILE A 163 11.25 -5.11 11.45
CA ILE A 163 11.50 -5.37 10.03
C ILE A 163 11.50 -6.86 9.74
N ALA A 164 12.19 -7.68 10.56
CA ALA A 164 12.21 -9.13 10.39
C ALA A 164 10.81 -9.74 10.43
N ASN A 165 9.97 -9.36 11.42
CA ASN A 165 8.59 -9.81 11.50
C ASN A 165 7.75 -9.37 10.29
N SER A 166 7.90 -8.10 9.88
CA SER A 166 7.16 -7.57 8.74
C SER A 166 7.52 -8.26 7.44
N LEU A 167 8.82 -8.53 7.21
CA LEU A 167 9.28 -9.29 6.05
C LEU A 167 8.83 -10.75 6.10
N SER A 168 8.84 -11.38 7.28
CA SER A 168 8.34 -12.75 7.46
C SER A 168 6.85 -12.85 7.17
N ALA A 169 6.04 -11.86 7.58
CA ALA A 169 4.62 -11.80 7.29
C ALA A 169 4.33 -11.64 5.79
N ILE A 170 5.08 -10.77 5.10
CA ILE A 170 4.99 -10.61 3.65
C ILE A 170 5.39 -11.91 2.95
N ALA A 171 6.48 -12.55 3.39
CA ALA A 171 6.92 -13.82 2.85
C ALA A 171 5.86 -14.91 3.05
N ALA A 172 5.30 -15.04 4.26
CA ALA A 172 4.23 -15.99 4.55
C ALA A 172 3.02 -15.80 3.63
N TYR A 173 2.59 -14.54 3.42
CA TYR A 173 1.52 -14.22 2.49
C TYR A 173 1.84 -14.70 1.06
N CYS A 174 3.08 -14.52 0.60
CA CYS A 174 3.48 -14.96 -0.73
C CYS A 174 3.33 -16.49 -0.94
N PHE A 175 3.36 -17.28 0.14
CA PHE A 175 3.17 -18.74 0.11
C PHE A 175 1.71 -19.18 0.32
N PHE A 176 0.76 -18.27 0.50
CA PHE A 176 -0.65 -18.68 0.58
C PHE A 176 -1.08 -19.38 -0.70
N GLU A 177 -1.68 -20.57 -0.56
CA GLU A 177 -2.17 -21.36 -1.69
C GLU A 177 -3.32 -20.67 -2.44
N LYS A 178 -4.19 -19.98 -1.69
CA LYS A 178 -5.29 -19.20 -2.23
C LYS A 178 -5.06 -17.73 -1.89
N LYS A 179 -4.91 -16.91 -2.90
CA LYS A 179 -4.88 -15.46 -2.79
C LYS A 179 -6.18 -14.88 -3.31
N PRO A 180 -6.66 -13.76 -2.75
CA PRO A 180 -7.77 -13.05 -3.33
C PRO A 180 -7.41 -12.63 -4.75
N ALA A 181 -8.28 -12.90 -5.71
CA ALA A 181 -8.06 -12.59 -7.12
C ALA A 181 -9.32 -12.01 -7.75
N ILE A 182 -9.15 -11.33 -8.87
CA ILE A 182 -10.28 -10.87 -9.68
C ILE A 182 -10.23 -11.57 -11.04
N ASP A 183 -11.38 -12.07 -11.47
CA ASP A 183 -11.57 -12.48 -12.85
C ASP A 183 -11.74 -11.22 -13.72
N VAL A 184 -10.82 -11.04 -14.68
CA VAL A 184 -10.78 -9.91 -15.60
C VAL A 184 -11.31 -10.33 -16.96
#